data_064246f308d6edcf0640cb87ff5fcc1d
#
_entry.id   064246f308d6edcf0640cb87ff5fcc1d
#
_cell.length_a   1.000
_cell.length_b   1.000
_cell.length_c   1.000
_cell.angle_alpha   90.00
_cell.angle_beta   90.00
_cell.angle_gamma   90.00
#
_symmetry.space_group_name_H-M   'P 1'
#
loop_
_entity.id
_entity.type
_entity.pdbx_description
1 polymer ?
#
loop_
_entity_poly.entity_id
_entity_poly.type
_entity_poly.pdbx_seq_one_letter_code
_entity_poly.pdbx_strand_id
1 'polypeptide(L)'
;MTELEQKFINARRQAIALDYANLNDMQQQGTMATEGPLLLLAGAGSGKTTVLIHRVANLLRYGRGSDTDEIPIPISEDEVAFLEAYAAQPTPEQRPLMQYLCAVEPARPWEVLAITFTNKAANELKERLERMLGEEARDVWASTFHSACVRILRRDIEQIGYSRDFTIYDTDDSKRVVKDCLKELELDEKTFPVREIVSVISRAKDEMLLPEDFRAYWEKNNDWRKIRIAKVYSLYTKKLRDANALDFDDIILLTVQLLQSRPEVREYYQRKFRYVLVDEYQDTNHLQYLLTSLLAGGYRNICVVGDDDQSIYRFRGANIENILSFEKEYRGARVIRLEQNYRSTQN
;
A
#
# COMPACT_ATOMS: atom_id res chain seq x y z
N MET A 1 -8.35 30.44 18.19
CA MET A 1 -9.39 30.28 17.15
C MET A 1 -10.53 31.23 17.48
N THR A 2 -10.89 32.10 16.56
CA THR A 2 -11.99 33.05 16.70
C THR A 2 -13.35 32.36 16.44
N GLU A 3 -14.46 33.04 16.79
CA GLU A 3 -15.80 32.51 16.49
C GLU A 3 -16.03 32.37 14.97
N LEU A 4 -15.53 33.32 14.18
CA LEU A 4 -15.60 33.26 12.71
C LEU A 4 -14.85 32.07 12.14
N GLU A 5 -13.62 31.81 12.63
CA GLU A 5 -12.84 30.64 12.21
C GLU A 5 -13.57 29.31 12.53
N GLN A 6 -14.18 29.22 13.71
CA GLN A 6 -14.95 28.03 14.09
C GLN A 6 -16.18 27.82 13.19
N LYS A 7 -16.92 28.89 12.88
CA LYS A 7 -18.05 28.83 11.95
C LYS A 7 -17.60 28.38 10.55
N PHE A 8 -16.51 28.96 10.07
CA PHE A 8 -15.96 28.57 8.77
C PHE A 8 -15.56 27.08 8.70
N ILE A 9 -14.83 26.59 9.69
CA ILE A 9 -14.42 25.18 9.77
C ILE A 9 -15.63 24.25 9.76
N ASN A 10 -16.65 24.57 10.53
CA ASN A 10 -17.88 23.78 10.59
C ASN A 10 -18.61 23.78 9.24
N ALA A 11 -18.78 24.95 8.62
CA ALA A 11 -19.42 25.09 7.30
C ALA A 11 -18.61 24.35 6.22
N ARG A 12 -17.28 24.45 6.25
CA ARG A 12 -16.35 23.72 5.35
C ARG A 12 -16.55 22.21 5.44
N ARG A 13 -16.55 21.66 6.66
CA ARG A 13 -16.76 20.22 6.89
C ARG A 13 -18.13 19.74 6.41
N GLN A 14 -19.17 20.54 6.64
CA GLN A 14 -20.51 20.24 6.15
C GLN A 14 -20.58 20.27 4.63
N ALA A 15 -19.99 21.28 3.97
CA ALA A 15 -19.94 21.38 2.52
C ALA A 15 -19.20 20.20 1.88
N ILE A 16 -18.05 19.79 2.44
CA ILE A 16 -17.29 18.62 1.96
C ILE A 16 -18.12 17.32 2.16
N ALA A 17 -18.80 17.18 3.29
CA ALA A 17 -19.57 15.97 3.60
C ALA A 17 -20.70 15.70 2.58
N LEU A 18 -21.21 16.73 1.89
CA LEU A 18 -22.20 16.55 0.83
C LEU A 18 -21.69 15.69 -0.34
N ASP A 19 -20.41 15.77 -0.66
CA ASP A 19 -19.81 14.92 -1.70
C ASP A 19 -19.86 13.42 -1.35
N TYR A 20 -20.09 13.11 -0.08
CA TYR A 20 -20.10 11.76 0.50
C TYR A 20 -21.43 11.39 1.15
N ALA A 21 -22.50 12.13 0.84
CA ALA A 21 -23.84 11.90 1.42
C ALA A 21 -24.42 10.52 1.10
N ASN A 22 -23.89 9.83 0.09
CA ASN A 22 -24.27 8.47 -0.28
C ASN A 22 -23.53 7.39 0.55
N LEU A 23 -22.60 7.79 1.40
CA LEU A 23 -21.87 6.90 2.29
C LEU A 23 -22.54 6.90 3.67
N ASN A 24 -22.43 5.79 4.41
CA ASN A 24 -22.83 5.80 5.81
C ASN A 24 -21.80 6.53 6.69
N ASP A 25 -22.16 6.80 7.95
CA ASP A 25 -21.34 7.59 8.88
C ASP A 25 -19.92 7.07 9.03
N MET A 26 -19.72 5.75 9.15
CA MET A 26 -18.39 5.16 9.31
C MET A 26 -17.58 5.26 8.01
N GLN A 27 -18.23 5.07 6.88
CA GLN A 27 -17.60 5.25 5.56
C GLN A 27 -17.23 6.72 5.32
N GLN A 28 -18.08 7.67 5.71
CA GLN A 28 -17.76 9.10 5.66
C GLN A 28 -16.57 9.44 6.55
N GLN A 29 -16.54 8.95 7.78
CA GLN A 29 -15.43 9.17 8.70
C GLN A 29 -14.11 8.62 8.10
N GLY A 30 -14.12 7.40 7.54
CA GLY A 30 -12.96 6.81 6.89
C GLY A 30 -12.51 7.57 5.64
N THR A 31 -13.44 8.17 4.90
CA THR A 31 -13.17 8.99 3.73
C THR A 31 -12.57 10.34 4.10
N MET A 32 -13.12 10.99 5.13
CA MET A 32 -12.80 12.38 5.52
C MET A 32 -11.61 12.48 6.48
N ALA A 33 -11.19 11.40 7.14
CA ALA A 33 -9.98 11.35 7.95
C ALA A 33 -8.75 11.41 7.04
N THR A 34 -7.90 12.45 7.11
CA THR A 34 -6.85 12.69 6.11
C THR A 34 -5.45 12.34 6.59
N GLU A 35 -5.01 12.89 7.69
CA GLU A 35 -3.64 12.79 8.17
C GLU A 35 -3.46 11.69 9.23
N GLY A 36 -2.24 11.15 9.28
CA GLY A 36 -1.84 10.12 10.23
C GLY A 36 -2.23 8.70 9.83
N PRO A 37 -1.82 7.73 10.65
CA PRO A 37 -2.15 6.33 10.40
C PRO A 37 -3.64 6.03 10.63
N LEU A 38 -4.23 5.33 9.67
CA LEU A 38 -5.65 4.94 9.70
C LEU A 38 -5.80 3.45 9.40
N LEU A 39 -6.50 2.74 10.28
CA LEU A 39 -6.92 1.36 10.08
C LEU A 39 -8.44 1.32 9.86
N LEU A 40 -8.85 0.84 8.71
CA LEU A 40 -10.24 0.55 8.37
C LEU A 40 -10.48 -0.95 8.51
N LEU A 41 -11.21 -1.35 9.54
CA LEU A 41 -11.65 -2.74 9.73
C LEU A 41 -13.01 -2.93 9.08
N ALA A 42 -13.11 -3.89 8.17
CA ALA A 42 -14.25 -3.96 7.29
C ALA A 42 -14.54 -5.40 6.86
N GLY A 43 -15.64 -5.95 7.32
CA GLY A 43 -16.12 -7.26 6.88
C GLY A 43 -16.45 -7.34 5.40
N ALA A 44 -16.70 -8.56 4.91
CA ALA A 44 -17.07 -8.79 3.51
C ALA A 44 -18.33 -7.98 3.13
N GLY A 45 -18.24 -7.21 2.04
CA GLY A 45 -19.38 -6.43 1.53
C GLY A 45 -19.64 -5.09 2.23
N SER A 46 -18.81 -4.66 3.17
CA SER A 46 -18.94 -3.37 3.88
C SER A 46 -18.56 -2.13 3.06
N GLY A 47 -18.14 -2.30 1.81
CA GLY A 47 -17.78 -1.18 0.94
C GLY A 47 -16.34 -0.69 1.07
N LYS A 48 -15.40 -1.55 1.50
CA LYS A 48 -13.95 -1.26 1.62
C LYS A 48 -13.39 -0.44 0.46
N THR A 49 -13.52 -0.97 -0.75
CA THR A 49 -13.02 -0.34 -1.98
C THR A 49 -13.69 1.01 -2.24
N THR A 50 -14.98 1.14 -1.91
CA THR A 50 -15.72 2.41 -2.04
C THR A 50 -15.11 3.47 -1.14
N VAL A 51 -14.83 3.16 0.13
CA VAL A 51 -14.19 4.11 1.06
C VAL A 51 -12.80 4.51 0.56
N LEU A 52 -11.99 3.55 0.09
CA LEU A 52 -10.66 3.86 -0.47
C LEU A 52 -10.73 4.83 -1.65
N ILE A 53 -11.64 4.60 -2.59
CA ILE A 53 -11.81 5.47 -3.77
C ILE A 53 -12.24 6.87 -3.36
N HIS A 54 -13.26 6.98 -2.49
CA HIS A 54 -13.74 8.28 -2.02
C HIS A 54 -12.67 9.00 -1.18
N ARG A 55 -11.87 8.27 -0.40
CA ARG A 55 -10.74 8.83 0.35
C ARG A 55 -9.69 9.42 -0.59
N VAL A 56 -9.28 8.69 -1.63
CA VAL A 56 -8.35 9.24 -2.64
C VAL A 56 -8.96 10.49 -3.28
N ALA A 57 -10.23 10.45 -3.67
CA ALA A 57 -10.91 11.60 -4.24
C ALA A 57 -10.95 12.80 -3.27
N ASN A 58 -11.18 12.57 -1.97
CA ASN A 58 -11.12 13.58 -0.94
C ASN A 58 -9.74 14.23 -0.84
N LEU A 59 -8.70 13.42 -0.80
CA LEU A 59 -7.31 13.89 -0.72
C LEU A 59 -6.90 14.72 -1.94
N LEU A 60 -7.34 14.36 -3.13
CA LEU A 60 -7.04 15.08 -4.37
C LEU A 60 -7.84 16.38 -4.51
N ARG A 61 -9.10 16.40 -4.02
CA ARG A 61 -9.96 17.61 -4.12
C ARG A 61 -9.73 18.60 -3.01
N TYR A 62 -9.68 18.10 -1.77
CA TYR A 62 -9.72 18.93 -0.56
C TYR A 62 -8.46 18.84 0.30
N GLY A 63 -7.55 17.90 -0.01
CA GLY A 63 -6.38 17.67 0.84
C GLY A 63 -6.78 17.39 2.29
N ARG A 64 -6.29 18.21 3.21
CA ARG A 64 -6.61 18.12 4.64
C ARG A 64 -7.92 18.84 5.03
N GLY A 65 -8.61 19.50 4.08
CA GLY A 65 -9.74 20.38 4.34
C GLY A 65 -10.87 19.78 5.18
N SER A 66 -11.12 18.47 5.04
CA SER A 66 -12.16 17.76 5.80
C SER A 66 -11.80 17.46 7.26
N ASP A 67 -10.52 17.50 7.64
CA ASP A 67 -10.01 16.97 8.92
C ASP A 67 -9.09 17.93 9.69
N THR A 68 -8.79 19.12 9.14
CA THR A 68 -7.92 20.12 9.79
C THR A 68 -8.70 21.32 10.27
N ASP A 69 -8.14 22.03 11.26
CA ASP A 69 -8.60 23.36 11.70
C ASP A 69 -7.83 24.50 11.00
N GLU A 70 -6.85 24.18 10.16
CA GLU A 70 -6.08 25.15 9.42
C GLU A 70 -6.94 25.89 8.37
N ILE A 71 -6.77 27.20 8.28
CA ILE A 71 -7.44 28.06 7.30
C ILE A 71 -6.34 28.81 6.51
N PRO A 72 -5.96 28.32 5.32
CA PRO A 72 -4.84 28.88 4.57
C PRO A 72 -5.17 30.14 3.78
N ILE A 73 -6.41 30.60 3.82
CA ILE A 73 -6.92 31.74 3.08
C ILE A 73 -7.53 32.79 4.03
N PRO A 74 -7.56 34.07 3.66
CA PRO A 74 -8.36 35.06 4.39
C PRO A 74 -9.84 34.71 4.33
N ILE A 75 -10.54 34.85 5.44
CA ILE A 75 -11.99 34.56 5.55
C ILE A 75 -12.72 35.76 6.11
N SER A 76 -13.97 35.94 5.68
CA SER A 76 -14.94 36.88 6.19
C SER A 76 -16.28 36.15 6.49
N GLU A 77 -17.27 36.89 6.93
CA GLU A 77 -18.63 36.37 7.10
C GLU A 77 -19.26 35.94 5.75
N ASP A 78 -18.82 36.51 4.63
CA ASP A 78 -19.32 36.20 3.29
C ASP A 78 -18.95 34.76 2.87
N GLU A 79 -17.69 34.32 3.13
CA GLU A 79 -17.26 32.96 2.84
C GLU A 79 -18.00 31.93 3.71
N VAL A 80 -18.25 32.26 4.99
CA VAL A 80 -19.05 31.41 5.87
C VAL A 80 -20.48 31.30 5.35
N ALA A 81 -21.13 32.44 5.07
CA ALA A 81 -22.49 32.46 4.55
C ALA A 81 -22.62 31.70 3.22
N PHE A 82 -21.60 31.84 2.34
CA PHE A 82 -21.56 31.07 1.10
C PHE A 82 -21.53 29.57 1.34
N LEU A 83 -20.65 29.09 2.22
CA LEU A 83 -20.53 27.64 2.51
C LEU A 83 -21.78 27.09 3.20
N GLU A 84 -22.40 27.86 4.10
CA GLU A 84 -23.66 27.49 4.74
C GLU A 84 -24.81 27.42 3.74
N ALA A 85 -24.91 28.40 2.81
CA ALA A 85 -25.90 28.40 1.73
C ALA A 85 -25.68 27.22 0.77
N TYR A 86 -24.42 26.92 0.41
CA TYR A 86 -24.08 25.78 -0.40
C TYR A 86 -24.46 24.46 0.30
N ALA A 87 -24.18 24.34 1.60
CA ALA A 87 -24.54 23.14 2.36
C ALA A 87 -26.06 22.92 2.44
N ALA A 88 -26.84 24.00 2.45
CA ALA A 88 -28.31 23.94 2.45
C ALA A 88 -28.88 23.59 1.07
N GLN A 89 -28.31 24.15 0.00
CA GLN A 89 -28.79 23.97 -1.38
C GLN A 89 -27.63 24.03 -2.38
N PRO A 90 -26.91 22.90 -2.60
CA PRO A 90 -25.76 22.87 -3.51
C PRO A 90 -26.19 23.05 -4.97
N THR A 91 -25.44 23.89 -5.73
CA THR A 91 -25.59 24.03 -7.17
C THR A 91 -24.26 23.74 -7.90
N PRO A 92 -24.32 23.25 -9.16
CA PRO A 92 -23.11 22.98 -9.95
C PRO A 92 -22.24 24.21 -10.16
N GLU A 93 -22.85 25.39 -10.31
CA GLU A 93 -22.16 26.66 -10.57
C GLU A 93 -21.33 27.14 -9.37
N GLN A 94 -21.80 26.82 -8.16
CA GLN A 94 -21.13 27.18 -6.91
C GLN A 94 -19.97 26.22 -6.57
N ARG A 95 -19.97 25.04 -7.16
CA ARG A 95 -19.01 23.96 -6.82
C ARG A 95 -17.54 24.36 -6.93
N PRO A 96 -17.08 25.07 -7.98
CA PRO A 96 -15.67 25.46 -8.08
C PRO A 96 -15.22 26.38 -6.92
N LEU A 97 -16.05 27.34 -6.53
CA LEU A 97 -15.76 28.22 -5.40
C LEU A 97 -15.76 27.46 -4.08
N MET A 98 -16.74 26.58 -3.88
CA MET A 98 -16.78 25.72 -2.69
C MET A 98 -15.52 24.85 -2.58
N GLN A 99 -15.07 24.22 -3.66
CA GLN A 99 -13.85 23.43 -3.67
C GLN A 99 -12.62 24.26 -3.32
N TYR A 100 -12.50 25.47 -3.87
CA TYR A 100 -11.41 26.40 -3.55
C TYR A 100 -11.39 26.77 -2.07
N LEU A 101 -12.54 27.16 -1.51
CA LEU A 101 -12.65 27.55 -0.10
C LEU A 101 -12.41 26.39 0.88
N CYS A 102 -12.76 25.16 0.47
CA CYS A 102 -12.64 23.98 1.30
C CYS A 102 -11.28 23.29 1.22
N ALA A 103 -10.48 23.56 0.20
CA ALA A 103 -9.20 22.90 -0.03
C ALA A 103 -8.12 23.39 0.93
N VAL A 104 -7.42 22.45 1.55
CA VAL A 104 -6.20 22.69 2.34
C VAL A 104 -5.12 21.74 1.85
N GLU A 105 -4.16 22.24 1.12
CA GLU A 105 -3.07 21.46 0.52
C GLU A 105 -3.53 20.18 -0.19
N PRO A 106 -4.36 20.28 -1.24
CA PRO A 106 -4.76 19.12 -2.02
C PRO A 106 -3.56 18.29 -2.47
N ALA A 107 -3.65 16.97 -2.36
CA ALA A 107 -2.61 16.10 -2.85
C ALA A 107 -2.59 16.08 -4.37
N ARG A 108 -1.39 16.02 -4.95
CA ARG A 108 -1.25 15.77 -6.37
C ARG A 108 -1.44 14.26 -6.64
N PRO A 109 -2.01 13.86 -7.79
CA PRO A 109 -2.26 12.45 -8.07
C PRO A 109 -1.04 11.54 -7.88
N TRP A 110 0.15 11.97 -8.30
CA TRP A 110 1.40 11.21 -8.15
C TRP A 110 1.96 11.14 -6.71
N GLU A 111 1.38 11.88 -5.77
CA GLU A 111 1.70 11.82 -4.33
C GLU A 111 0.91 10.73 -3.59
N VAL A 112 -0.03 10.07 -4.28
CA VAL A 112 -0.86 9.02 -3.72
C VAL A 112 -0.44 7.67 -4.29
N LEU A 113 -0.03 6.76 -3.40
CA LEU A 113 0.24 5.35 -3.69
C LEU A 113 -0.89 4.50 -3.13
N ALA A 114 -1.62 3.80 -3.99
CA ALA A 114 -2.68 2.88 -3.61
C ALA A 114 -2.32 1.46 -4.06
N ILE A 115 -2.08 0.58 -3.11
CA ILE A 115 -1.62 -0.79 -3.35
C ILE A 115 -2.78 -1.77 -3.18
N THR A 116 -2.91 -2.69 -4.13
CA THR A 116 -3.86 -3.80 -4.11
C THR A 116 -3.14 -5.12 -4.39
N PHE A 117 -3.82 -6.26 -4.20
CA PHE A 117 -3.20 -7.58 -4.44
C PHE A 117 -3.31 -8.07 -5.89
N THR A 118 -4.27 -7.54 -6.66
CA THR A 118 -4.51 -8.02 -8.03
C THR A 118 -4.52 -6.87 -9.04
N ASN A 119 -4.06 -7.16 -10.25
CA ASN A 119 -4.13 -6.19 -11.35
C ASN A 119 -5.58 -5.77 -11.66
N LYS A 120 -6.53 -6.70 -11.49
CA LYS A 120 -7.97 -6.40 -11.66
C LYS A 120 -8.42 -5.32 -10.67
N ALA A 121 -8.09 -5.47 -9.38
CA ALA A 121 -8.45 -4.49 -8.35
C ALA A 121 -7.76 -3.13 -8.59
N ALA A 122 -6.48 -3.14 -8.99
CA ALA A 122 -5.76 -1.93 -9.34
C ALA A 122 -6.37 -1.18 -10.53
N ASN A 123 -6.77 -1.91 -11.57
CA ASN A 123 -7.43 -1.33 -12.73
C ASN A 123 -8.83 -0.79 -12.39
N GLU A 124 -9.62 -1.53 -11.60
CA GLU A 124 -10.93 -1.08 -11.13
C GLU A 124 -10.81 0.22 -10.31
N LEU A 125 -9.81 0.31 -9.43
CA LEU A 125 -9.52 1.53 -8.67
C LEU A 125 -9.22 2.71 -9.61
N LYS A 126 -8.35 2.53 -10.60
CA LYS A 126 -8.02 3.56 -11.60
C LYS A 126 -9.25 4.03 -12.37
N GLU A 127 -10.03 3.10 -12.91
CA GLU A 127 -11.23 3.42 -13.71
C GLU A 127 -12.28 4.18 -12.89
N ARG A 128 -12.44 3.83 -11.61
CA ARG A 128 -13.39 4.53 -10.74
C ARG A 128 -12.88 5.92 -10.37
N LEU A 129 -11.59 6.08 -10.08
CA LEU A 129 -10.99 7.40 -9.83
C LEU A 129 -11.08 8.28 -11.07
N GLU A 130 -10.80 7.76 -12.26
CA GLU A 130 -10.89 8.49 -13.51
C GLU A 130 -12.32 8.96 -13.81
N ARG A 131 -13.34 8.11 -13.53
CA ARG A 131 -14.75 8.51 -13.65
C ARG A 131 -15.16 9.62 -12.67
N MET A 132 -14.57 9.67 -11.47
CA MET A 132 -14.90 10.64 -10.43
C MET A 132 -14.15 11.98 -10.59
N LEU A 133 -12.93 11.95 -11.10
CA LEU A 133 -11.98 13.07 -11.03
C LEU A 133 -11.48 13.49 -12.41
N GLY A 134 -11.77 12.73 -13.47
CA GLY A 134 -11.26 12.97 -14.82
C GLY A 134 -9.86 12.40 -15.06
N GLU A 135 -9.26 12.80 -16.16
CA GLU A 135 -7.99 12.24 -16.65
C GLU A 135 -6.80 12.44 -15.72
N GLU A 136 -6.80 13.49 -14.91
CA GLU A 136 -5.73 13.80 -13.96
C GLU A 136 -5.52 12.67 -12.94
N ALA A 137 -6.59 11.93 -12.62
CA ALA A 137 -6.50 10.78 -11.71
C ALA A 137 -5.64 9.61 -12.22
N ARG A 138 -5.30 9.58 -13.52
CA ARG A 138 -4.43 8.56 -14.12
C ARG A 138 -3.03 8.52 -13.51
N ASP A 139 -2.56 9.64 -12.98
CA ASP A 139 -1.24 9.75 -12.37
C ASP A 139 -1.18 9.19 -10.93
N VAL A 140 -2.30 8.80 -10.34
CA VAL A 140 -2.33 8.06 -9.08
C VAL A 140 -1.60 6.72 -9.25
N TRP A 141 -0.68 6.41 -8.33
CA TRP A 141 0.02 5.13 -8.35
C TRP A 141 -0.87 4.01 -7.80
N ALA A 142 -1.98 3.71 -8.48
CA ALA A 142 -2.79 2.55 -8.18
C ALA A 142 -2.18 1.32 -8.87
N SER A 143 -1.65 0.37 -8.09
CA SER A 143 -0.91 -0.78 -8.61
C SER A 143 -0.90 -1.95 -7.63
N THR A 144 -0.41 -3.10 -8.08
CA THR A 144 -0.07 -4.19 -7.17
C THR A 144 1.29 -3.94 -6.51
N PHE A 145 1.61 -4.66 -5.43
CA PHE A 145 2.93 -4.62 -4.80
C PHE A 145 4.06 -4.82 -5.81
N HIS A 146 3.97 -5.86 -6.62
CA HIS A 146 4.99 -6.17 -7.64
C HIS A 146 5.11 -5.07 -8.69
N SER A 147 4.00 -4.55 -9.19
CA SER A 147 4.04 -3.49 -10.21
C SER A 147 4.66 -2.20 -9.68
N ALA A 148 4.37 -1.82 -8.44
CA ALA A 148 5.00 -0.68 -7.78
C ALA A 148 6.51 -0.90 -7.62
N CYS A 149 6.91 -2.08 -7.13
CA CYS A 149 8.31 -2.45 -6.96
C CYS A 149 9.08 -2.47 -8.29
N VAL A 150 8.52 -3.07 -9.35
CA VAL A 150 9.16 -3.06 -10.68
C VAL A 150 9.41 -1.63 -11.14
N ARG A 151 8.46 -0.73 -10.95
CA ARG A 151 8.63 0.69 -11.33
C ARG A 151 9.73 1.38 -10.53
N ILE A 152 9.86 1.08 -9.23
CA ILE A 152 10.96 1.57 -8.38
C ILE A 152 12.29 1.00 -8.85
N LEU A 153 12.38 -0.31 -9.02
CA LEU A 153 13.61 -1.00 -9.43
C LEU A 153 14.08 -0.56 -10.83
N ARG A 154 13.20 -0.41 -11.81
CA ARG A 154 13.55 0.10 -13.14
C ARG A 154 14.23 1.47 -13.10
N ARG A 155 13.96 2.26 -12.07
CA ARG A 155 14.60 3.55 -11.89
C ARG A 155 15.92 3.46 -11.13
N ASP A 156 15.98 2.73 -10.02
CA ASP A 156 17.01 2.90 -9.00
C ASP A 156 17.86 1.62 -8.71
N ILE A 157 17.58 0.49 -9.34
CA ILE A 157 18.22 -0.81 -9.03
C ILE A 157 19.73 -0.82 -9.24
N GLU A 158 20.27 0.07 -10.08
CA GLU A 158 21.71 0.18 -10.32
C GLU A 158 22.48 0.47 -9.02
N GLN A 159 21.86 1.11 -8.06
CA GLN A 159 22.44 1.42 -6.77
C GLN A 159 22.73 0.18 -5.90
N ILE A 160 22.15 -0.96 -6.25
CA ILE A 160 22.40 -2.25 -5.59
C ILE A 160 23.07 -3.27 -6.52
N GLY A 161 23.61 -2.80 -7.66
CA GLY A 161 24.49 -3.58 -8.52
C GLY A 161 23.81 -4.47 -9.55
N TYR A 162 22.62 -4.11 -9.99
CA TYR A 162 21.93 -4.69 -11.14
C TYR A 162 21.81 -3.66 -12.27
N SER A 163 21.53 -4.09 -13.49
CA SER A 163 21.18 -3.20 -14.58
C SER A 163 19.66 -2.99 -14.65
N ARG A 164 19.23 -1.81 -15.12
CA ARG A 164 17.80 -1.45 -15.24
C ARG A 164 17.01 -2.33 -16.20
N ASP A 165 17.67 -2.94 -17.15
CA ASP A 165 17.11 -3.85 -18.16
C ASP A 165 16.95 -5.30 -17.67
N PHE A 166 16.98 -5.52 -16.35
CA PHE A 166 16.85 -6.85 -15.76
C PHE A 166 15.65 -7.63 -16.31
N THR A 167 15.84 -8.95 -16.43
CA THR A 167 14.79 -9.87 -16.84
C THR A 167 14.03 -10.39 -15.61
N ILE A 168 12.72 -10.55 -15.73
CA ILE A 168 11.92 -11.19 -14.70
C ILE A 168 11.69 -12.65 -15.10
N TYR A 169 12.20 -13.56 -14.26
CA TYR A 169 12.04 -15.00 -14.44
C TYR A 169 10.69 -15.45 -13.88
N ASP A 170 10.02 -16.28 -14.67
CA ASP A 170 8.80 -16.94 -14.23
C ASP A 170 9.11 -18.18 -13.35
N THR A 171 8.05 -18.87 -12.94
CA THR A 171 8.17 -20.06 -12.08
C THR A 171 8.95 -21.19 -12.79
N ASP A 172 8.84 -21.34 -14.10
CA ASP A 172 9.51 -22.41 -14.82
C ASP A 172 10.97 -22.07 -15.08
N ASP A 173 11.30 -20.80 -15.33
CA ASP A 173 12.67 -20.31 -15.38
C ASP A 173 13.37 -20.54 -14.03
N SER A 174 12.72 -20.17 -12.93
CA SER A 174 13.24 -20.39 -11.57
C SER A 174 13.52 -21.86 -11.27
N LYS A 175 12.62 -22.75 -11.68
CA LYS A 175 12.82 -24.22 -11.54
C LYS A 175 14.00 -24.72 -12.36
N ARG A 176 14.21 -24.19 -13.58
CA ARG A 176 15.38 -24.55 -14.42
C ARG A 176 16.68 -24.15 -13.72
N VAL A 177 16.76 -22.93 -13.21
CA VAL A 177 17.95 -22.48 -12.48
C VAL A 177 18.21 -23.34 -11.25
N VAL A 178 17.16 -23.71 -10.48
CA VAL A 178 17.32 -24.61 -9.32
C VAL A 178 17.84 -26.01 -9.75
N LYS A 179 17.33 -26.55 -10.86
CA LYS A 179 17.86 -27.82 -11.42
C LYS A 179 19.34 -27.73 -11.77
N ASP A 180 19.75 -26.64 -12.41
CA ASP A 180 21.15 -26.41 -12.75
C ASP A 180 22.02 -26.29 -11.48
N CYS A 181 21.51 -25.66 -10.43
CA CYS A 181 22.18 -25.58 -9.13
C CYS A 181 22.35 -26.98 -8.50
N LEU A 182 21.29 -27.81 -8.51
CA LEU A 182 21.36 -29.18 -7.99
C LEU A 182 22.41 -30.01 -8.72
N LYS A 183 22.45 -29.93 -10.06
CA LYS A 183 23.43 -30.62 -10.88
C LYS A 183 24.87 -30.16 -10.57
N GLU A 184 25.09 -28.87 -10.44
CA GLU A 184 26.41 -28.29 -10.14
C GLU A 184 26.90 -28.65 -8.74
N LEU A 185 25.96 -28.77 -7.77
CA LEU A 185 26.25 -29.17 -6.38
C LEU A 185 26.21 -30.69 -6.16
N GLU A 186 26.04 -31.48 -7.22
CA GLU A 186 25.95 -32.96 -7.17
C GLU A 186 24.85 -33.44 -6.18
N LEU A 187 23.72 -32.75 -6.13
CA LEU A 187 22.58 -33.08 -5.30
C LEU A 187 21.51 -33.80 -6.11
N ASP A 188 21.04 -34.93 -5.58
CA ASP A 188 20.02 -35.76 -6.23
C ASP A 188 18.60 -35.13 -6.13
N GLU A 189 17.91 -35.00 -7.28
CA GLU A 189 16.56 -34.44 -7.35
C GLU A 189 15.48 -35.26 -6.60
N LYS A 190 15.72 -36.57 -6.36
CA LYS A 190 14.78 -37.39 -5.58
C LYS A 190 14.86 -37.02 -4.09
N THR A 191 16.06 -36.76 -3.61
CA THR A 191 16.32 -36.35 -2.23
C THR A 191 15.97 -34.85 -2.01
N PHE A 192 16.22 -34.03 -3.04
CA PHE A 192 16.00 -32.59 -3.03
C PHE A 192 15.05 -32.15 -4.16
N PRO A 193 13.73 -32.37 -4.04
CA PRO A 193 12.77 -32.02 -5.08
C PRO A 193 12.79 -30.52 -5.40
N VAL A 194 12.91 -30.19 -6.70
CA VAL A 194 12.99 -28.81 -7.17
C VAL A 194 11.87 -27.92 -6.62
N ARG A 195 10.63 -28.45 -6.60
CA ARG A 195 9.47 -27.68 -6.08
C ARG A 195 9.60 -27.34 -4.59
N GLU A 196 10.15 -28.25 -3.81
CA GLU A 196 10.39 -28.03 -2.38
C GLU A 196 11.43 -26.92 -2.18
N ILE A 197 12.54 -26.99 -2.94
CA ILE A 197 13.61 -25.97 -2.85
C ILE A 197 13.08 -24.59 -3.23
N VAL A 198 12.39 -24.49 -4.37
CA VAL A 198 11.75 -23.21 -4.78
C VAL A 198 10.85 -22.68 -3.68
N SER A 199 10.00 -23.52 -3.08
CA SER A 199 9.12 -23.11 -1.98
C SER A 199 9.89 -22.67 -0.73
N VAL A 200 10.99 -23.33 -0.39
CA VAL A 200 11.84 -22.96 0.76
C VAL A 200 12.53 -21.62 0.51
N ILE A 201 13.07 -21.42 -0.69
CA ILE A 201 13.71 -20.15 -1.07
C ILE A 201 12.69 -19.01 -1.05
N SER A 202 11.51 -19.22 -1.64
CA SER A 202 10.42 -18.23 -1.64
C SER A 202 10.05 -17.79 -0.21
N ARG A 203 9.83 -18.74 0.71
CA ARG A 203 9.55 -18.42 2.11
C ARG A 203 10.71 -17.68 2.80
N ALA A 204 11.95 -18.08 2.53
CA ALA A 204 13.11 -17.38 3.09
C ALA A 204 13.15 -15.93 2.62
N LYS A 205 12.85 -15.67 1.34
CA LYS A 205 12.76 -14.32 0.78
C LYS A 205 11.63 -13.52 1.43
N ASP A 206 10.45 -14.11 1.60
CA ASP A 206 9.29 -13.48 2.26
C ASP A 206 9.59 -13.06 3.72
N GLU A 207 10.44 -13.81 4.41
CA GLU A 207 10.91 -13.52 5.77
C GLU A 207 12.20 -12.67 5.79
N MET A 208 12.64 -12.20 4.64
CA MET A 208 13.88 -11.43 4.48
C MET A 208 15.15 -12.16 4.93
N LEU A 209 15.13 -13.49 4.94
CA LEU A 209 16.29 -14.33 5.22
C LEU A 209 17.12 -14.49 3.93
N LEU A 210 18.22 -13.76 3.87
CA LEU A 210 19.19 -13.88 2.77
C LEU A 210 19.91 -15.23 2.84
N PRO A 211 20.58 -15.68 1.76
CA PRO A 211 21.24 -16.98 1.73
C PRO A 211 22.19 -17.25 2.90
N GLU A 212 22.92 -16.22 3.35
CA GLU A 212 23.87 -16.34 4.46
C GLU A 212 23.15 -16.44 5.82
N ASP A 213 22.11 -15.62 6.03
CA ASP A 213 21.31 -15.65 7.25
C ASP A 213 20.55 -16.98 7.36
N PHE A 214 19.96 -17.45 6.25
CA PHE A 214 19.29 -18.72 6.15
C PHE A 214 20.26 -19.88 6.48
N ARG A 215 21.46 -19.85 5.96
CA ARG A 215 22.51 -20.83 6.24
C ARG A 215 22.89 -20.80 7.73
N ALA A 216 23.22 -19.63 8.29
CA ALA A 216 23.61 -19.47 9.67
C ALA A 216 22.53 -19.97 10.65
N TYR A 217 21.26 -19.67 10.35
CA TYR A 217 20.13 -20.14 11.14
C TYR A 217 20.07 -21.68 11.19
N TRP A 218 20.20 -22.36 10.05
CA TRP A 218 20.09 -23.82 9.99
C TRP A 218 21.35 -24.56 10.45
N GLU A 219 22.53 -23.95 10.30
CA GLU A 219 23.75 -24.46 10.92
C GLU A 219 23.62 -24.50 12.47
N LYS A 220 23.07 -23.45 13.07
CA LYS A 220 22.79 -23.39 14.52
C LYS A 220 21.79 -24.46 14.97
N ASN A 221 20.83 -24.80 14.11
CA ASN A 221 19.82 -25.81 14.40
C ASN A 221 20.22 -27.23 13.97
N ASN A 222 21.43 -27.44 13.44
CA ASN A 222 21.96 -28.73 12.98
C ASN A 222 21.07 -29.46 11.94
N ASP A 223 20.32 -28.71 11.12
CA ASP A 223 19.52 -29.29 10.03
C ASP A 223 20.37 -29.42 8.76
N TRP A 224 20.99 -30.60 8.58
CA TRP A 224 21.86 -30.90 7.44
C TRP A 224 21.15 -30.72 6.08
N ARG A 225 19.85 -31.04 6.01
CA ARG A 225 19.06 -30.91 4.78
C ARG A 225 18.89 -29.43 4.40
N LYS A 226 18.52 -28.61 5.37
CA LYS A 226 18.37 -27.18 5.18
C LYS A 226 19.72 -26.49 4.88
N ILE A 227 20.81 -26.97 5.47
CA ILE A 227 22.17 -26.49 5.16
C ILE A 227 22.53 -26.78 3.70
N ARG A 228 22.12 -27.94 3.16
CA ARG A 228 22.30 -28.24 1.72
C ARG A 228 21.43 -27.32 0.86
N ILE A 229 20.18 -27.07 1.24
CA ILE A 229 19.30 -26.13 0.54
C ILE A 229 19.88 -24.70 0.60
N ALA A 230 20.52 -24.30 1.70
CA ALA A 230 21.20 -23.01 1.79
C ALA A 230 22.30 -22.84 0.73
N LYS A 231 23.06 -23.91 0.43
CA LYS A 231 24.04 -23.89 -0.67
C LYS A 231 23.37 -23.68 -2.04
N VAL A 232 22.24 -24.36 -2.27
CA VAL A 232 21.44 -24.18 -3.48
C VAL A 232 20.92 -22.73 -3.55
N TYR A 233 20.41 -22.18 -2.47
CA TYR A 233 19.91 -20.81 -2.40
C TYR A 233 21.02 -19.78 -2.72
N SER A 234 22.22 -19.95 -2.15
CA SER A 234 23.37 -19.09 -2.45
C SER A 234 23.75 -19.13 -3.93
N LEU A 235 23.83 -20.32 -4.51
CA LEU A 235 24.17 -20.51 -5.92
C LEU A 235 23.05 -19.98 -6.83
N TYR A 236 21.80 -20.23 -6.50
CA TYR A 236 20.63 -19.72 -7.20
C TYR A 236 20.65 -18.18 -7.27
N THR A 237 20.80 -17.51 -6.12
CA THR A 237 20.89 -16.06 -6.06
C THR A 237 22.04 -15.51 -6.89
N LYS A 238 23.21 -16.19 -6.84
CA LYS A 238 24.36 -15.82 -7.66
C LYS A 238 24.05 -15.93 -9.15
N LYS A 239 23.47 -17.05 -9.61
CA LYS A 239 23.12 -17.27 -11.02
C LYS A 239 22.12 -16.23 -11.54
N LEU A 240 21.11 -15.87 -10.75
CA LEU A 240 20.18 -14.81 -11.12
C LEU A 240 20.90 -13.46 -11.25
N ARG A 241 21.76 -13.14 -10.30
CA ARG A 241 22.52 -11.89 -10.33
C ARG A 241 23.45 -11.81 -11.54
N ASP A 242 24.18 -12.89 -11.83
CA ASP A 242 25.10 -12.97 -12.98
C ASP A 242 24.34 -12.85 -14.32
N ALA A 243 23.10 -13.30 -14.37
CA ALA A 243 22.21 -13.17 -15.53
C ALA A 243 21.44 -11.84 -15.58
N ASN A 244 21.66 -10.93 -14.65
CA ASN A 244 20.83 -9.73 -14.45
C ASN A 244 19.33 -10.05 -14.46
N ALA A 245 18.94 -11.09 -13.71
CA ALA A 245 17.59 -11.59 -13.63
C ALA A 245 17.05 -11.52 -12.19
N LEU A 246 15.75 -11.31 -12.05
CA LEU A 246 15.01 -11.35 -10.80
C LEU A 246 13.92 -12.40 -10.94
N ASP A 247 13.70 -13.21 -9.91
CA ASP A 247 12.45 -13.95 -9.82
C ASP A 247 11.34 -13.08 -9.21
N PHE A 248 10.14 -13.65 -9.06
CA PHE A 248 8.98 -12.90 -8.60
C PHE A 248 9.14 -12.41 -7.16
N ASP A 249 9.78 -13.20 -6.29
CA ASP A 249 10.01 -12.83 -4.90
C ASP A 249 11.12 -11.77 -4.77
N ASP A 250 12.12 -11.79 -5.66
CA ASP A 250 13.19 -10.79 -5.70
C ASP A 250 12.66 -9.38 -5.96
N ILE A 251 11.56 -9.24 -6.67
CA ILE A 251 10.98 -7.92 -7.00
C ILE A 251 10.71 -7.12 -5.72
N ILE A 252 10.05 -7.71 -4.73
CA ILE A 252 9.76 -7.03 -3.48
C ILE A 252 11.00 -7.02 -2.57
N LEU A 253 11.71 -8.13 -2.45
CA LEU A 253 12.90 -8.26 -1.62
C LEU A 253 13.97 -7.20 -1.97
N LEU A 254 14.34 -7.09 -3.24
CA LEU A 254 15.35 -6.13 -3.69
C LEU A 254 14.87 -4.69 -3.57
N THR A 255 13.56 -4.43 -3.69
CA THR A 255 13.02 -3.10 -3.43
C THR A 255 13.19 -2.72 -1.96
N VAL A 256 12.86 -3.63 -1.03
CA VAL A 256 13.07 -3.40 0.40
C VAL A 256 14.55 -3.20 0.72
N GLN A 257 15.44 -4.04 0.18
CA GLN A 257 16.90 -3.90 0.35
C GLN A 257 17.42 -2.55 -0.19
N LEU A 258 16.95 -2.14 -1.36
CA LEU A 258 17.28 -0.84 -1.97
C LEU A 258 16.89 0.31 -1.02
N LEU A 259 15.65 0.31 -0.54
CA LEU A 259 15.15 1.36 0.35
C LEU A 259 15.83 1.35 1.73
N GLN A 260 16.26 0.20 2.24
CA GLN A 260 16.98 0.09 3.50
C GLN A 260 18.44 0.53 3.37
N SER A 261 19.12 0.12 2.30
CA SER A 261 20.55 0.35 2.11
C SER A 261 20.90 1.69 1.45
N ARG A 262 19.93 2.37 0.82
CA ARG A 262 20.11 3.64 0.10
C ARG A 262 19.18 4.72 0.65
N PRO A 263 19.61 5.46 1.68
CA PRO A 263 18.79 6.51 2.30
C PRO A 263 18.27 7.55 1.29
N GLU A 264 19.07 7.95 0.33
CA GLU A 264 18.71 8.92 -0.70
C GLU A 264 17.54 8.45 -1.60
N VAL A 265 17.48 7.16 -1.93
CA VAL A 265 16.37 6.56 -2.68
C VAL A 265 15.14 6.50 -1.79
N ARG A 266 15.29 6.02 -0.55
CA ARG A 266 14.20 5.96 0.42
C ARG A 266 13.57 7.32 0.65
N GLU A 267 14.36 8.35 0.92
CA GLU A 267 13.88 9.71 1.15
C GLU A 267 13.18 10.30 -0.07
N TYR A 268 13.66 9.98 -1.28
CA TYR A 268 12.98 10.39 -2.50
C TYR A 268 11.54 9.85 -2.55
N TYR A 269 11.35 8.55 -2.31
CA TYR A 269 10.00 7.95 -2.33
C TYR A 269 9.17 8.37 -1.13
N GLN A 270 9.76 8.59 0.04
CA GLN A 270 9.08 9.12 1.21
C GLN A 270 8.57 10.55 1.00
N ARG A 271 9.30 11.38 0.29
CA ARG A 271 8.83 12.73 -0.12
C ARG A 271 7.81 12.67 -1.24
N LYS A 272 7.95 11.72 -2.15
CA LYS A 272 7.04 11.54 -3.27
C LYS A 272 5.67 11.07 -2.81
N PHE A 273 5.60 10.05 -1.97
CA PHE A 273 4.34 9.48 -1.52
C PHE A 273 3.87 10.12 -0.21
N ARG A 274 3.07 11.18 -0.36
CA ARG A 274 2.44 11.84 0.78
C ARG A 274 1.40 10.94 1.44
N TYR A 275 0.72 10.10 0.66
CA TYR A 275 -0.30 9.16 1.13
C TYR A 275 -0.05 7.77 0.58
N VAL A 276 -0.04 6.78 1.47
CA VAL A 276 0.10 5.36 1.14
C VAL A 276 -1.16 4.64 1.61
N LEU A 277 -1.87 4.00 0.67
CA LEU A 277 -3.08 3.23 0.95
C LEU A 277 -2.84 1.77 0.58
N VAL A 278 -3.26 0.84 1.43
CA VAL A 278 -3.12 -0.61 1.19
C VAL A 278 -4.46 -1.30 1.41
N ASP A 279 -4.98 -1.94 0.36
CA ASP A 279 -6.18 -2.76 0.44
C ASP A 279 -5.83 -4.21 0.84
N GLU A 280 -6.80 -4.92 1.42
CA GLU A 280 -6.68 -6.33 1.86
C GLU A 280 -5.42 -6.56 2.75
N TYR A 281 -5.19 -5.66 3.69
CA TYR A 281 -3.97 -5.66 4.51
C TYR A 281 -3.76 -6.94 5.34
N GLN A 282 -4.83 -7.68 5.64
CA GLN A 282 -4.76 -8.99 6.30
C GLN A 282 -3.99 -10.04 5.49
N ASP A 283 -3.87 -9.85 4.16
CA ASP A 283 -3.17 -10.77 3.26
C ASP A 283 -1.69 -10.43 3.07
N THR A 284 -1.20 -9.37 3.72
CA THR A 284 0.21 -8.95 3.62
C THR A 284 1.15 -9.90 4.35
N ASN A 285 2.26 -10.27 3.69
CA ASN A 285 3.38 -10.95 4.33
C ASN A 285 4.34 -9.93 4.98
N HIS A 286 5.35 -10.43 5.70
CA HIS A 286 6.30 -9.60 6.41
C HIS A 286 7.06 -8.63 5.48
N LEU A 287 7.46 -9.08 4.31
CA LEU A 287 8.22 -8.28 3.34
C LEU A 287 7.37 -7.13 2.76
N GLN A 288 6.10 -7.39 2.44
CA GLN A 288 5.14 -6.38 1.98
C GLN A 288 4.84 -5.34 3.08
N TYR A 289 4.73 -5.79 4.31
CA TYR A 289 4.62 -4.93 5.47
C TYR A 289 5.83 -3.99 5.61
N LEU A 290 7.07 -4.51 5.56
CA LEU A 290 8.29 -3.70 5.60
C LEU A 290 8.33 -2.66 4.47
N LEU A 291 7.95 -3.06 3.26
CA LEU A 291 7.89 -2.17 2.11
C LEU A 291 6.95 -0.99 2.36
N THR A 292 5.73 -1.26 2.83
CA THR A 292 4.75 -0.21 3.09
C THR A 292 5.18 0.73 4.21
N SER A 293 5.77 0.20 5.28
CA SER A 293 6.33 0.99 6.38
C SER A 293 7.46 1.90 5.92
N LEU A 294 8.36 1.41 5.05
CA LEU A 294 9.46 2.20 4.49
C LEU A 294 8.95 3.33 3.60
N LEU A 295 7.96 3.06 2.74
CA LEU A 295 7.41 4.06 1.84
C LEU A 295 6.59 5.13 2.57
N ALA A 296 5.83 4.72 3.60
CA ALA A 296 5.01 5.64 4.40
C ALA A 296 5.83 6.47 5.42
N GLY A 297 7.10 6.16 5.63
CA GLY A 297 7.92 6.71 6.72
C GLY A 297 8.13 8.22 6.70
N GLY A 298 7.93 8.89 5.56
CA GLY A 298 8.10 10.35 5.43
C GLY A 298 7.00 11.15 6.12
N TYR A 299 5.77 10.95 5.71
CA TYR A 299 4.60 11.67 6.23
C TYR A 299 3.80 10.87 7.27
N ARG A 300 4.01 9.55 7.34
CA ARG A 300 3.24 8.63 8.17
C ARG A 300 1.73 8.62 7.87
N ASN A 301 1.33 9.06 6.69
CA ASN A 301 -0.04 9.03 6.22
C ASN A 301 -0.31 7.68 5.55
N ILE A 302 -0.41 6.64 6.36
CA ILE A 302 -0.72 5.29 5.92
C ILE A 302 -2.18 4.95 6.24
N CYS A 303 -2.93 4.50 5.24
CA CYS A 303 -4.27 3.98 5.40
C CYS A 303 -4.30 2.51 4.99
N VAL A 304 -4.59 1.63 5.91
CA VAL A 304 -4.73 0.20 5.63
C VAL A 304 -6.17 -0.24 5.79
N VAL A 305 -6.64 -1.05 4.87
CA VAL A 305 -7.99 -1.61 4.88
C VAL A 305 -7.86 -3.12 4.97
N GLY A 306 -8.50 -3.71 5.95
CA GLY A 306 -8.43 -5.14 6.17
C GLY A 306 -9.69 -5.70 6.82
N ASP A 307 -9.78 -7.01 6.77
CA ASP A 307 -10.86 -7.79 7.34
C ASP A 307 -10.28 -8.72 8.40
N ASP A 308 -10.64 -8.48 9.66
CA ASP A 308 -10.20 -9.31 10.78
C ASP A 308 -10.86 -10.70 10.79
N ASP A 309 -12.06 -10.84 10.19
CA ASP A 309 -12.77 -12.11 10.08
C ASP A 309 -12.26 -13.01 8.94
N GLN A 310 -11.73 -12.44 7.85
CA GLN A 310 -11.24 -13.20 6.68
C GLN A 310 -9.82 -13.76 6.84
N SER A 311 -9.11 -13.45 7.89
CA SER A 311 -7.76 -13.96 8.17
C SER A 311 -7.66 -15.48 8.39
N ILE A 312 -8.74 -16.21 8.15
CA ILE A 312 -8.82 -17.67 8.21
C ILE A 312 -7.98 -18.34 7.10
N TYR A 313 -7.56 -17.61 6.08
CA TYR A 313 -6.80 -18.12 4.94
C TYR A 313 -5.27 -17.98 5.11
N ARG A 314 -4.68 -18.65 6.10
CA ARG A 314 -3.22 -18.70 6.35
C ARG A 314 -2.35 -19.31 5.23
N PHE A 315 -2.91 -19.60 4.06
CA PHE A 315 -2.25 -20.41 3.03
C PHE A 315 -1.11 -19.75 2.25
N ARG A 316 -0.87 -18.42 2.43
CA ARG A 316 0.13 -17.66 1.64
C ARG A 316 1.14 -16.87 2.48
N GLY A 317 1.42 -17.29 3.71
CA GLY A 317 2.33 -16.52 4.58
C GLY A 317 1.74 -15.20 5.10
N ALA A 318 0.44 -14.99 4.90
CA ALA A 318 -0.28 -13.84 5.44
C ALA A 318 -0.19 -13.82 6.97
N ASN A 319 0.14 -12.67 7.53
CA ASN A 319 0.29 -12.50 8.96
C ASN A 319 -0.78 -11.55 9.49
N ILE A 320 -1.84 -12.11 10.09
CA ILE A 320 -2.89 -11.32 10.78
C ILE A 320 -2.29 -10.42 11.88
N GLU A 321 -1.12 -10.80 12.42
CA GLU A 321 -0.43 -9.98 13.40
C GLU A 321 -0.15 -8.57 12.87
N ASN A 322 -0.04 -8.38 11.55
CA ASN A 322 0.12 -7.08 10.93
C ASN A 322 -1.07 -6.14 11.21
N ILE A 323 -2.31 -6.66 11.19
CA ILE A 323 -3.50 -5.88 11.58
C ILE A 323 -3.51 -5.67 13.09
N LEU A 324 -3.31 -6.74 13.86
CA LEU A 324 -3.38 -6.70 15.32
C LEU A 324 -2.28 -5.85 15.95
N SER A 325 -1.13 -5.73 15.29
CA SER A 325 -0.01 -4.91 15.74
C SER A 325 -0.02 -3.48 15.21
N PHE A 326 -0.87 -3.16 14.23
CA PHE A 326 -0.89 -1.84 13.59
C PHE A 326 -1.01 -0.68 14.58
N GLU A 327 -1.91 -0.77 15.56
CA GLU A 327 -2.07 0.27 16.58
C GLU A 327 -0.86 0.38 17.51
N LYS A 328 -0.18 -0.75 17.78
CA LYS A 328 1.02 -0.77 18.63
C LYS A 328 2.20 -0.10 17.93
N GLU A 329 2.28 -0.27 16.63
CA GLU A 329 3.37 0.21 15.80
C GLU A 329 3.16 1.67 15.37
N TYR A 330 1.95 2.00 14.97
CA TYR A 330 1.56 3.35 14.59
C TYR A 330 0.85 4.03 15.76
N ARG A 331 1.63 4.58 16.70
CA ARG A 331 1.07 5.32 17.85
C ARG A 331 0.18 6.45 17.37
N GLY A 332 -1.05 6.51 17.90
CA GLY A 332 -2.04 7.50 17.51
C GLY A 332 -2.84 7.11 16.26
N ALA A 333 -2.74 5.88 15.80
CA ALA A 333 -3.56 5.38 14.70
C ALA A 333 -5.05 5.50 15.04
N ARG A 334 -5.82 5.98 14.06
CA ARG A 334 -7.29 5.94 14.14
C ARG A 334 -7.76 4.57 13.65
N VAL A 335 -8.72 3.98 14.35
CA VAL A 335 -9.36 2.72 13.94
C VAL A 335 -10.84 2.98 13.70
N ILE A 336 -11.31 2.69 12.49
CA ILE A 336 -12.71 2.85 12.09
C ILE A 336 -13.24 1.50 11.63
N ARG A 337 -14.38 1.05 12.19
CA ARG A 337 -15.04 -0.20 11.84
C ARG A 337 -16.21 0.06 10.90
N LEU A 338 -16.17 -0.57 9.72
CA LEU A 338 -17.23 -0.49 8.72
C LEU A 338 -18.20 -1.66 8.93
N GLU A 339 -19.18 -1.50 9.81
CA GLU A 339 -20.02 -2.63 10.32
C GLU A 339 -21.20 -2.99 9.43
N GLN A 340 -21.60 -2.14 8.46
CA GLN A 340 -22.77 -2.42 7.61
C GLN A 340 -22.41 -3.30 6.41
N ASN A 341 -23.03 -4.48 6.32
CA ASN A 341 -22.91 -5.39 5.20
C ASN A 341 -23.98 -5.09 4.14
N TYR A 342 -23.56 -4.60 2.95
CA TYR A 342 -24.45 -4.29 1.83
C TYR A 342 -24.63 -5.44 0.82
N ARG A 343 -23.93 -6.58 1.00
CA ARG A 343 -24.00 -7.73 0.08
C ARG A 343 -25.01 -8.79 0.47
N SER A 344 -25.34 -8.92 1.75
CA SER A 344 -26.37 -9.84 2.20
C SER A 344 -27.68 -9.08 2.35
N THR A 345 -28.72 -9.50 1.61
CA THR A 345 -30.09 -9.12 1.92
C THR A 345 -30.40 -9.48 3.35
N GLN A 346 -30.95 -8.54 4.10
CA GLN A 346 -31.54 -8.84 5.42
C GLN A 346 -32.60 -9.93 5.21
N ASN A 347 -32.31 -11.14 5.68
CA ASN A 347 -33.31 -12.18 5.91
C ASN A 347 -33.75 -12.10 7.34
#